data_c4df15831b0af7e8c620867ddaecf91e
#
_entry.id   c4df15831b0af7e8c620867ddaecf91e
#
_cell.length_a   1.000
_cell.length_b   1.000
_cell.length_c   1.000
_cell.angle_alpha   90.00
_cell.angle_beta   90.00
_cell.angle_gamma   90.00
#
_symmetry.space_group_name_H-M   'P 1'
#
loop_
_entity.id
_entity.type
_entity.pdbx_description
1 polymer ?
#
loop_
_entity_poly.entity_id
_entity_poly.type
_entity_poly.pdbx_seq_one_letter_code
_entity_poly.pdbx_strand_id
1 'polypeptide(L)'
;KADKSVLEQKRPGLNHVGVTEGKKPASVTAYNNEMAKIHDELEAAKTEADRVIHDDNATPAQVTAAIAKIDAVQPKLDNAISLLHDKENNSELVEAKRQLDEAIAEQDPTPGMTQATADNYRAKKAEAERISSEAQGVINNGDATAEEIRDEKAKVEEALTQLTEAKNALKADKSVLEQKRPGLNH
;
A
#
# COMPACT_ATOMS: atom_id res chain seq x y z
N LYS A 1 24.53 45.14 -19.84
CA LYS A 1 24.28 44.06 -18.87
C LYS A 1 23.77 42.83 -19.57
N ALA A 2 24.15 41.67 -19.04
CA ALA A 2 23.63 40.40 -19.56
C ALA A 2 22.14 40.28 -19.21
N ASP A 3 21.38 39.69 -20.12
CA ASP A 3 19.99 39.37 -19.88
C ASP A 3 19.90 38.08 -19.09
N LYS A 4 19.36 38.17 -17.88
CA LYS A 4 19.23 37.03 -16.94
C LYS A 4 17.81 36.46 -16.91
N SER A 5 16.89 36.96 -17.73
CA SER A 5 15.47 36.62 -17.63
C SER A 5 15.19 35.10 -17.81
N VAL A 6 15.86 34.45 -18.75
CA VAL A 6 15.71 33.01 -18.96
C VAL A 6 16.28 32.22 -17.78
N LEU A 7 17.46 32.63 -17.27
CA LEU A 7 18.07 32.00 -16.10
C LEU A 7 17.16 32.10 -14.87
N GLU A 8 16.63 33.32 -14.61
CA GLU A 8 15.71 33.53 -13.50
C GLU A 8 14.44 32.71 -13.62
N GLN A 9 13.94 32.53 -14.83
CA GLN A 9 12.76 31.72 -15.11
C GLN A 9 12.99 30.23 -14.86
N LYS A 10 14.18 29.72 -15.21
CA LYS A 10 14.53 28.30 -15.06
C LYS A 10 14.95 27.89 -13.65
N ARG A 11 15.53 28.84 -12.90
CA ARG A 11 16.10 28.55 -11.57
C ARG A 11 15.11 27.88 -10.60
N PRO A 12 13.85 28.35 -10.47
CA PRO A 12 12.90 27.74 -9.54
C PRO A 12 12.62 26.25 -9.81
N GLY A 13 12.76 25.80 -11.06
CA GLY A 13 12.56 24.39 -11.41
C GLY A 13 13.50 23.44 -10.69
N LEU A 14 14.66 23.93 -10.25
CA LEU A 14 15.63 23.13 -9.48
C LEU A 14 15.20 22.91 -8.03
N ASN A 15 14.20 23.63 -7.55
CA ASN A 15 13.66 23.49 -6.20
C ASN A 15 12.57 22.41 -6.11
N HIS A 16 12.18 21.80 -7.23
CA HIS A 16 11.20 20.74 -7.21
C HIS A 16 11.72 19.56 -6.40
N VAL A 17 10.85 19.01 -5.57
CA VAL A 17 11.13 17.81 -4.77
C VAL A 17 9.97 16.84 -4.90
N GLY A 18 10.25 15.56 -4.79
CA GLY A 18 9.20 14.54 -4.80
C GLY A 18 8.47 14.50 -3.47
N VAL A 19 7.17 14.29 -3.52
CA VAL A 19 6.35 14.01 -2.34
C VAL A 19 6.41 12.52 -2.10
N THR A 20 6.97 12.10 -0.96
CA THR A 20 7.16 10.68 -0.64
C THR A 20 6.03 10.09 0.18
N GLU A 21 5.23 10.92 0.85
CA GLU A 21 4.08 10.47 1.61
C GLU A 21 3.05 9.78 0.69
N GLY A 22 2.52 8.65 1.14
CA GLY A 22 1.53 7.92 0.38
C GLY A 22 2.06 7.18 -0.85
N LYS A 23 3.38 7.12 -1.01
CA LYS A 23 4.02 6.44 -2.15
C LYS A 23 4.46 5.03 -1.75
N LYS A 24 4.54 4.16 -2.76
CA LYS A 24 5.06 2.80 -2.56
C LYS A 24 6.49 2.87 -2.02
N PRO A 25 6.81 2.14 -0.93
CA PRO A 25 8.15 2.18 -0.34
C PRO A 25 9.29 1.91 -1.33
N ALA A 26 9.12 0.97 -2.25
CA ALA A 26 10.14 0.68 -3.26
C ALA A 26 10.38 1.87 -4.18
N SER A 27 9.32 2.62 -4.53
CA SER A 27 9.43 3.81 -5.37
C SER A 27 10.12 4.96 -4.62
N VAL A 28 9.89 5.08 -3.31
CA VAL A 28 10.58 6.07 -2.48
C VAL A 28 12.08 5.76 -2.41
N THR A 29 12.44 4.50 -2.25
CA THR A 29 13.85 4.07 -2.26
C THR A 29 14.50 4.39 -3.60
N ALA A 30 13.84 4.10 -4.71
CA ALA A 30 14.35 4.40 -6.05
C ALA A 30 14.56 5.90 -6.23
N TYR A 31 13.58 6.71 -5.81
CA TYR A 31 13.67 8.18 -5.84
C TYR A 31 14.85 8.67 -5.01
N ASN A 32 14.98 8.22 -3.77
CA ASN A 32 16.06 8.64 -2.89
C ASN A 32 17.44 8.27 -3.46
N ASN A 33 17.55 7.09 -4.07
CA ASN A 33 18.81 6.66 -4.70
C ASN A 33 19.18 7.53 -5.90
N GLU A 34 18.19 7.90 -6.73
CA GLU A 34 18.45 8.79 -7.87
C GLU A 34 18.79 10.21 -7.40
N MET A 35 18.11 10.71 -6.38
CA MET A 35 18.43 12.03 -5.81
C MET A 35 19.84 12.06 -5.23
N ALA A 36 20.30 10.99 -4.60
CA ALA A 36 21.65 10.89 -4.10
C ALA A 36 22.68 10.93 -5.24
N LYS A 37 22.39 10.30 -6.38
CA LYS A 37 23.29 10.29 -7.54
C LYS A 37 23.43 11.68 -8.17
N ILE A 38 22.36 12.47 -8.20
CA ILE A 38 22.38 13.78 -8.85
C ILE A 38 22.65 14.92 -7.88
N HIS A 39 22.78 14.63 -6.58
CA HIS A 39 22.89 15.66 -5.53
C HIS A 39 23.94 16.72 -5.83
N ASP A 40 25.18 16.31 -6.12
CA ASP A 40 26.27 17.26 -6.33
C ASP A 40 26.06 18.10 -7.60
N GLU A 41 25.59 17.50 -8.66
CA GLU A 41 25.30 18.19 -9.92
C GLU A 41 24.16 19.21 -9.71
N LEU A 42 23.12 18.83 -8.96
CA LEU A 42 21.97 19.67 -8.67
C LEU A 42 22.39 20.88 -7.80
N GLU A 43 23.16 20.64 -6.74
CA GLU A 43 23.63 21.72 -5.88
C GLU A 43 24.58 22.66 -6.61
N ALA A 44 25.45 22.13 -7.48
CA ALA A 44 26.34 22.96 -8.31
C ALA A 44 25.54 23.84 -9.26
N ALA A 45 24.48 23.31 -9.88
CA ALA A 45 23.62 24.10 -10.78
C ALA A 45 22.89 25.22 -10.04
N LYS A 46 22.36 24.94 -8.84
CA LYS A 46 21.71 25.93 -7.98
C LYS A 46 22.67 27.06 -7.58
N THR A 47 23.85 26.67 -7.09
CA THR A 47 24.86 27.62 -6.62
C THR A 47 25.33 28.53 -7.77
N GLU A 48 25.62 27.93 -8.93
CA GLU A 48 26.05 28.70 -10.10
C GLU A 48 24.98 29.68 -10.56
N ALA A 49 23.71 29.21 -10.65
CA ALA A 49 22.60 30.07 -11.05
C ALA A 49 22.40 31.24 -10.09
N ASP A 50 22.41 30.99 -8.78
CA ASP A 50 22.21 32.01 -7.77
C ASP A 50 23.36 33.05 -7.77
N ARG A 51 24.60 32.56 -7.96
CA ARG A 51 25.77 33.44 -8.06
C ARG A 51 25.65 34.39 -9.23
N VAL A 52 25.29 33.88 -10.41
CA VAL A 52 25.16 34.67 -11.65
C VAL A 52 23.98 35.63 -11.55
N ILE A 53 22.85 35.19 -11.02
CA ILE A 53 21.65 36.04 -10.85
C ILE A 53 21.97 37.25 -9.98
N HIS A 54 22.74 37.07 -8.92
CA HIS A 54 23.08 38.15 -7.98
C HIS A 54 24.34 38.93 -8.34
N ASP A 55 25.02 38.60 -9.44
CA ASP A 55 26.22 39.28 -9.88
C ASP A 55 25.86 40.35 -10.95
N ASP A 56 25.91 41.64 -10.55
CA ASP A 56 25.63 42.74 -11.46
C ASP A 56 26.62 42.83 -12.65
N ASN A 57 27.79 42.19 -12.49
CA ASN A 57 28.84 42.19 -13.50
C ASN A 57 28.87 40.86 -14.30
N ALA A 58 27.85 40.03 -14.16
CA ALA A 58 27.80 38.78 -14.89
C ALA A 58 27.85 39.02 -16.41
N THR A 59 28.62 38.19 -17.10
CA THR A 59 28.74 38.23 -18.56
C THR A 59 27.70 37.36 -19.22
N PRO A 60 27.35 37.63 -20.49
CA PRO A 60 26.46 36.74 -21.25
C PRO A 60 26.98 35.29 -21.27
N ALA A 61 28.29 35.06 -21.34
CA ALA A 61 28.86 33.71 -21.29
C ALA A 61 28.60 33.03 -19.94
N GLN A 62 28.66 33.75 -18.82
CA GLN A 62 28.35 33.22 -17.50
C GLN A 62 26.87 32.86 -17.39
N VAL A 63 26.00 33.68 -17.93
CA VAL A 63 24.53 33.38 -17.96
C VAL A 63 24.27 32.15 -18.79
N THR A 64 24.85 32.03 -19.98
CA THR A 64 24.72 30.86 -20.84
C THR A 64 25.23 29.59 -20.16
N ALA A 65 26.36 29.67 -19.47
CA ALA A 65 26.92 28.51 -18.75
C ALA A 65 26.03 28.07 -17.60
N ALA A 66 25.44 29.00 -16.85
CA ALA A 66 24.51 28.69 -15.76
C ALA A 66 23.22 28.03 -16.30
N ILE A 67 22.67 28.53 -17.40
CA ILE A 67 21.51 27.93 -18.06
C ILE A 67 21.83 26.51 -18.53
N ALA A 68 23.02 26.29 -19.10
CA ALA A 68 23.42 24.97 -19.56
C ALA A 68 23.47 23.95 -18.41
N LYS A 69 23.94 24.36 -17.24
CA LYS A 69 23.97 23.47 -16.05
C LYS A 69 22.55 23.12 -15.60
N ILE A 70 21.65 24.08 -15.61
CA ILE A 70 20.23 23.79 -15.28
C ILE A 70 19.63 22.84 -16.29
N ASP A 71 19.81 23.12 -17.58
CA ASP A 71 19.26 22.28 -18.64
C ASP A 71 19.80 20.85 -18.63
N ALA A 72 21.03 20.64 -18.11
CA ALA A 72 21.61 19.34 -17.97
C ALA A 72 21.02 18.55 -16.80
N VAL A 73 20.75 19.20 -15.67
CA VAL A 73 20.29 18.51 -14.45
C VAL A 73 18.78 18.45 -14.31
N GLN A 74 18.03 19.43 -14.86
CA GLN A 74 16.57 19.45 -14.74
C GLN A 74 15.90 18.15 -15.19
N PRO A 75 16.25 17.58 -16.36
CA PRO A 75 15.65 16.30 -16.77
C PRO A 75 15.96 15.17 -15.79
N LYS A 76 17.14 15.16 -15.17
CA LYS A 76 17.53 14.15 -14.20
C LYS A 76 16.70 14.27 -12.92
N LEU A 77 16.47 15.50 -12.47
CA LEU A 77 15.59 15.77 -11.33
C LEU A 77 14.15 15.33 -11.62
N ASP A 78 13.64 15.74 -12.78
CA ASP A 78 12.28 15.40 -13.18
C ASP A 78 12.09 13.88 -13.31
N ASN A 79 13.11 13.18 -13.84
CA ASN A 79 13.09 11.73 -13.95
C ASN A 79 13.09 11.06 -12.57
N ALA A 80 13.89 11.57 -11.63
CA ALA A 80 13.92 11.05 -10.28
C ALA A 80 12.53 11.17 -9.62
N ILE A 81 11.90 12.33 -9.75
CA ILE A 81 10.55 12.59 -9.21
C ILE A 81 9.53 11.64 -9.86
N SER A 82 9.67 11.37 -11.15
CA SER A 82 8.76 10.49 -11.90
C SER A 82 8.82 9.03 -11.45
N LEU A 83 9.84 8.63 -10.68
CA LEU A 83 9.94 7.28 -10.12
C LEU A 83 8.93 7.02 -9.01
N LEU A 84 8.41 8.07 -8.38
CA LEU A 84 7.46 7.94 -7.27
C LEU A 84 6.10 7.47 -7.79
N HIS A 85 5.56 6.44 -7.14
CA HIS A 85 4.25 5.88 -7.46
C HIS A 85 3.40 5.80 -6.21
N ASP A 86 2.13 6.17 -6.33
CA ASP A 86 1.17 6.10 -5.24
C ASP A 86 0.92 4.65 -4.82
N LYS A 87 0.71 4.45 -3.52
CA LYS A 87 0.21 3.17 -3.01
C LYS A 87 -1.15 2.88 -3.61
N GLU A 88 -1.42 1.60 -3.85
CA GLU A 88 -2.74 1.17 -4.31
C GLU A 88 -3.78 1.32 -3.20
N ASN A 89 -5.02 1.56 -3.60
CA ASN A 89 -6.14 1.63 -2.67
C ASN A 89 -6.51 0.22 -2.22
N ASN A 90 -6.42 -0.05 -0.91
CA ASN A 90 -6.75 -1.33 -0.31
C ASN A 90 -8.01 -1.30 0.56
N SER A 91 -8.81 -0.23 0.49
CA SER A 91 -9.96 -0.05 1.39
C SER A 91 -11.00 -1.16 1.28
N GLU A 92 -11.21 -1.70 0.09
CA GLU A 92 -12.15 -2.82 -0.10
C GLU A 92 -11.64 -4.10 0.56
N LEU A 93 -10.33 -4.35 0.51
CA LEU A 93 -9.71 -5.50 1.18
C LEU A 93 -9.82 -5.34 2.71
N VAL A 94 -9.55 -4.14 3.22
CA VAL A 94 -9.69 -3.84 4.65
C VAL A 94 -11.11 -4.12 5.11
N GLU A 95 -12.12 -3.69 4.36
CA GLU A 95 -13.53 -3.93 4.70
C GLU A 95 -13.89 -5.41 4.61
N ALA A 96 -13.42 -6.11 3.59
CA ALA A 96 -13.67 -7.55 3.46
C ALA A 96 -13.06 -8.32 4.65
N LYS A 97 -11.84 -7.98 5.05
CA LYS A 97 -11.20 -8.58 6.22
C LYS A 97 -11.97 -8.27 7.50
N ARG A 98 -12.47 -7.04 7.66
CA ARG A 98 -13.28 -6.66 8.83
C ARG A 98 -14.50 -7.57 8.95
N GLN A 99 -15.21 -7.82 7.85
CA GLN A 99 -16.37 -8.69 7.84
C GLN A 99 -16.01 -10.14 8.18
N LEU A 100 -14.88 -10.62 7.66
CA LEU A 100 -14.40 -11.95 7.99
C LEU A 100 -14.05 -12.05 9.47
N ASP A 101 -13.37 -11.07 10.02
CA ASP A 101 -12.98 -11.02 11.42
C ASP A 101 -14.20 -10.98 12.35
N GLU A 102 -15.27 -10.28 11.96
CA GLU A 102 -16.53 -10.31 12.69
C GLU A 102 -17.13 -11.72 12.76
N ALA A 103 -17.14 -12.42 11.63
CA ALA A 103 -17.64 -13.79 11.57
C ALA A 103 -16.81 -14.73 12.42
N ILE A 104 -15.48 -14.57 12.40
CA ILE A 104 -14.56 -15.38 13.22
C ILE A 104 -14.81 -15.11 14.72
N ALA A 105 -15.10 -13.88 15.09
CA ALA A 105 -15.26 -13.47 16.49
C ALA A 105 -16.64 -13.82 17.07
N GLU A 106 -17.57 -14.31 16.26
CA GLU A 106 -18.90 -14.71 16.75
C GLU A 106 -18.78 -15.82 17.80
N GLN A 107 -19.77 -15.88 18.69
CA GLN A 107 -19.84 -16.93 19.70
C GLN A 107 -19.80 -18.30 19.01
N ASP A 108 -19.07 -19.24 19.61
CA ASP A 108 -18.93 -20.61 19.09
C ASP A 108 -20.32 -21.27 18.94
N PRO A 109 -20.73 -21.60 17.71
CA PRO A 109 -22.04 -22.18 17.48
C PRO A 109 -22.05 -23.71 17.57
N THR A 110 -20.92 -24.35 17.89
CA THR A 110 -20.78 -25.81 17.83
C THR A 110 -21.31 -26.61 19.01
N PRO A 111 -21.47 -26.05 20.24
CA PRO A 111 -22.02 -26.84 21.35
C PRO A 111 -23.39 -27.43 21.00
N GLY A 112 -23.54 -28.74 21.25
CA GLY A 112 -24.79 -29.45 20.97
C GLY A 112 -25.00 -29.86 19.51
N MET A 113 -24.03 -29.61 18.64
CA MET A 113 -24.09 -30.00 17.23
C MET A 113 -23.45 -31.35 16.99
N THR A 114 -23.77 -31.98 15.85
CA THR A 114 -23.12 -33.25 15.47
C THR A 114 -21.62 -33.01 15.31
N GLN A 115 -20.84 -34.05 15.62
CA GLN A 115 -19.38 -33.95 15.52
C GLN A 115 -18.94 -33.61 14.08
N ALA A 116 -19.54 -34.27 13.08
CA ALA A 116 -19.17 -34.04 11.69
C ALA A 116 -19.37 -32.58 11.26
N THR A 117 -20.54 -31.98 11.59
CA THR A 117 -20.82 -30.60 11.20
C THR A 117 -20.01 -29.61 12.05
N ALA A 118 -19.80 -29.91 13.32
CA ALA A 118 -18.95 -29.07 14.20
C ALA A 118 -17.49 -29.07 13.72
N ASP A 119 -16.96 -30.24 13.36
CA ASP A 119 -15.58 -30.34 12.86
C ASP A 119 -15.42 -29.59 11.54
N ASN A 120 -16.40 -29.68 10.64
CA ASN A 120 -16.37 -28.92 9.40
C ASN A 120 -16.36 -27.41 9.67
N TYR A 121 -17.20 -26.94 10.58
CA TYR A 121 -17.21 -25.51 10.98
C TYR A 121 -15.86 -25.09 11.53
N ARG A 122 -15.27 -25.89 12.43
CA ARG A 122 -13.98 -25.58 13.03
C ARG A 122 -12.87 -25.51 11.98
N ALA A 123 -12.90 -26.43 11.00
CA ALA A 123 -11.93 -26.42 9.89
C ALA A 123 -12.05 -25.16 9.04
N LYS A 124 -13.27 -24.74 8.73
CA LYS A 124 -13.51 -23.51 7.96
C LYS A 124 -13.13 -22.27 8.76
N LYS A 125 -13.36 -22.28 10.06
CA LYS A 125 -12.93 -21.20 10.94
C LYS A 125 -11.41 -21.07 11.00
N ALA A 126 -10.70 -22.20 11.11
CA ALA A 126 -9.23 -22.20 11.10
C ALA A 126 -8.69 -21.66 9.78
N GLU A 127 -9.28 -22.03 8.66
CA GLU A 127 -8.91 -21.52 7.34
C GLU A 127 -9.22 -20.02 7.24
N ALA A 128 -10.36 -19.57 7.76
CA ALA A 128 -10.71 -18.15 7.80
C ALA A 128 -9.69 -17.35 8.59
N GLU A 129 -9.25 -17.86 9.73
CA GLU A 129 -8.21 -17.22 10.56
C GLU A 129 -6.89 -17.12 9.80
N ARG A 130 -6.52 -18.15 9.06
CA ARG A 130 -5.31 -18.16 8.23
C ARG A 130 -5.40 -17.08 7.14
N ILE A 131 -6.52 -17.02 6.43
CA ILE A 131 -6.75 -16.03 5.38
C ILE A 131 -6.79 -14.62 5.94
N SER A 132 -7.40 -14.43 7.12
CA SER A 132 -7.41 -13.12 7.77
C SER A 132 -5.99 -12.63 8.06
N SER A 133 -5.12 -13.50 8.55
CA SER A 133 -3.71 -13.18 8.79
C SER A 133 -2.96 -12.87 7.49
N GLU A 134 -3.21 -13.65 6.45
CA GLU A 134 -2.63 -13.41 5.12
C GLU A 134 -3.05 -12.04 4.58
N ALA A 135 -4.34 -11.71 4.71
CA ALA A 135 -4.88 -10.42 4.28
C ALA A 135 -4.22 -9.25 5.02
N GLN A 136 -3.96 -9.41 6.32
CA GLN A 136 -3.27 -8.37 7.08
C GLN A 136 -1.86 -8.12 6.52
N GLY A 137 -1.17 -9.17 6.09
CA GLY A 137 0.13 -9.03 5.45
C GLY A 137 0.06 -8.24 4.14
N VAL A 138 -0.96 -8.48 3.33
CA VAL A 138 -1.17 -7.73 2.09
C VAL A 138 -1.52 -6.26 2.39
N ILE A 139 -2.39 -6.02 3.38
CA ILE A 139 -2.76 -4.66 3.82
C ILE A 139 -1.53 -3.89 4.30
N ASN A 140 -0.65 -4.55 5.04
CA ASN A 140 0.56 -3.93 5.59
C ASN A 140 1.66 -3.73 4.54
N ASN A 141 1.54 -4.37 3.38
CA ASN A 141 2.53 -4.26 2.32
C ASN A 141 2.26 -3.01 1.48
N GLY A 142 3.01 -1.93 1.73
CA GLY A 142 2.89 -0.69 0.97
C GLY A 142 3.20 -0.84 -0.52
N ASP A 143 3.91 -1.92 -0.92
CA ASP A 143 4.25 -2.20 -2.31
C ASP A 143 3.27 -3.15 -3.00
N ALA A 144 2.18 -3.55 -2.32
CA ALA A 144 1.20 -4.46 -2.90
C ALA A 144 0.64 -3.90 -4.21
N THR A 145 0.52 -4.76 -5.21
CA THR A 145 -0.07 -4.41 -6.50
C THR A 145 -1.60 -4.42 -6.41
N ALA A 146 -2.25 -3.74 -7.35
CA ALA A 146 -3.71 -3.80 -7.44
C ALA A 146 -4.22 -5.23 -7.63
N GLU A 147 -3.49 -6.05 -8.40
CA GLU A 147 -3.83 -7.46 -8.63
C GLU A 147 -3.72 -8.27 -7.34
N GLU A 148 -2.62 -8.10 -6.58
CA GLU A 148 -2.44 -8.80 -5.29
C GLU A 148 -3.55 -8.45 -4.31
N ILE A 149 -3.94 -7.18 -4.24
CA ILE A 149 -5.02 -6.72 -3.37
C ILE A 149 -6.35 -7.31 -3.79
N ARG A 150 -6.65 -7.31 -5.09
CA ARG A 150 -7.89 -7.87 -5.64
C ARG A 150 -7.98 -9.38 -5.41
N ASP A 151 -6.88 -10.10 -5.65
CA ASP A 151 -6.83 -11.54 -5.46
C ASP A 151 -7.02 -11.91 -3.99
N GLU A 152 -6.41 -11.14 -3.08
CA GLU A 152 -6.57 -11.36 -1.65
C GLU A 152 -8.00 -11.06 -1.18
N LYS A 153 -8.63 -10.02 -1.72
CA LYS A 153 -10.03 -9.72 -1.44
C LYS A 153 -10.92 -10.90 -1.81
N ALA A 154 -10.69 -11.49 -2.97
CA ALA A 154 -11.45 -12.66 -3.42
C ALA A 154 -11.29 -13.84 -2.46
N LYS A 155 -10.08 -14.09 -1.96
CA LYS A 155 -9.81 -15.14 -0.96
C LYS A 155 -10.54 -14.89 0.34
N VAL A 156 -10.54 -13.64 0.81
CA VAL A 156 -11.23 -13.24 2.05
C VAL A 156 -12.73 -13.45 1.90
N GLU A 157 -13.31 -13.03 0.79
CA GLU A 157 -14.74 -13.20 0.52
C GLU A 157 -15.12 -14.69 0.43
N GLU A 158 -14.30 -15.52 -0.21
CA GLU A 158 -14.52 -16.95 -0.28
C GLU A 158 -14.44 -17.60 1.10
N ALA A 159 -13.47 -17.22 1.93
CA ALA A 159 -13.35 -17.74 3.29
C ALA A 159 -14.58 -17.39 4.13
N LEU A 160 -15.12 -16.19 3.98
CA LEU A 160 -16.34 -15.77 4.67
C LEU A 160 -17.54 -16.60 4.20
N THR A 161 -17.66 -16.80 2.89
CA THR A 161 -18.73 -17.62 2.31
C THR A 161 -18.68 -19.05 2.86
N GLN A 162 -17.51 -19.66 2.88
CA GLN A 162 -17.34 -21.03 3.37
C GLN A 162 -17.62 -21.14 4.87
N LEU A 163 -17.19 -20.16 5.65
CA LEU A 163 -17.46 -20.14 7.09
C LEU A 163 -18.96 -20.00 7.37
N THR A 164 -19.62 -19.12 6.64
CA THR A 164 -21.06 -18.91 6.75
C THR A 164 -21.85 -20.16 6.36
N GLU A 165 -21.46 -20.82 5.27
CA GLU A 165 -22.08 -22.07 4.83
C GLU A 165 -21.89 -23.18 5.86
N ALA A 166 -20.69 -23.28 6.44
CA ALA A 166 -20.43 -24.29 7.47
C ALA A 166 -21.25 -24.04 8.74
N LYS A 167 -21.43 -22.77 9.12
CA LYS A 167 -22.29 -22.40 10.23
C LYS A 167 -23.74 -22.78 9.96
N ASN A 168 -24.22 -22.47 8.77
CA ASN A 168 -25.61 -22.78 8.37
C ASN A 168 -25.86 -24.29 8.21
N ALA A 169 -24.80 -25.06 8.00
CA ALA A 169 -24.88 -26.52 7.86
C ALA A 169 -24.82 -27.26 9.20
N LEU A 170 -24.62 -26.56 10.32
CA LEU A 170 -24.59 -27.19 11.64
C LEU A 170 -25.93 -27.87 11.96
N LYS A 171 -25.84 -29.10 12.45
CA LYS A 171 -27.01 -29.91 12.80
C LYS A 171 -26.98 -30.27 14.27
N ALA A 172 -28.11 -30.13 14.94
CA ALA A 172 -28.23 -30.55 16.33
C ALA A 172 -27.98 -32.04 16.48
N ASP A 173 -27.25 -32.42 17.51
CA ASP A 173 -26.99 -33.82 17.85
C ASP A 173 -28.18 -34.39 18.60
N LYS A 174 -29.02 -35.10 17.88
CA LYS A 174 -30.25 -35.70 18.41
C LYS A 174 -29.97 -36.88 19.36
N SER A 175 -28.76 -37.45 19.30
CA SER A 175 -28.43 -38.58 20.16
C SER A 175 -28.42 -38.17 21.65
N VAL A 176 -27.98 -36.94 21.97
CA VAL A 176 -28.03 -36.42 23.33
C VAL A 176 -29.46 -36.28 23.80
N LEU A 177 -30.34 -35.78 22.93
CA LEU A 177 -31.75 -35.58 23.25
C LEU A 177 -32.46 -36.95 23.42
N GLU A 178 -32.18 -37.90 22.58
CA GLU A 178 -32.75 -39.25 22.66
C GLU A 178 -32.33 -40.01 23.90
N GLN A 179 -31.09 -39.84 24.37
CA GLN A 179 -30.59 -40.42 25.60
C GLN A 179 -31.31 -39.90 26.84
N LYS A 180 -31.71 -38.65 26.86
CA LYS A 180 -32.43 -38.04 27.96
C LYS A 180 -33.92 -38.34 27.95
N ARG A 181 -34.48 -38.66 26.82
CA ARG A 181 -35.90 -38.87 26.60
C ARG A 181 -36.52 -39.99 27.45
N PRO A 182 -35.91 -41.19 27.54
CA PRO A 182 -36.46 -42.22 28.38
C PRO A 182 -36.58 -41.88 29.85
N GLY A 183 -35.61 -41.08 30.37
CA GLY A 183 -35.64 -40.59 31.74
C GLY A 183 -36.78 -39.63 32.02
N LEU A 184 -37.20 -38.89 31.00
CA LEU A 184 -38.28 -37.91 31.13
C LEU A 184 -39.67 -38.54 31.12
N ASN A 185 -39.80 -39.79 30.65
CA ASN A 185 -41.07 -40.49 30.54
C ASN A 185 -41.43 -41.26 31.80
N HIS A 186 -40.61 -41.23 32.81
CA HIS A 186 -40.83 -41.84 34.08
C HIS A 186 -41.25 -40.79 35.12
#